data_e83da1ff9c103ca876407ed1adf3b994
#
_entry.id   e83da1ff9c103ca876407ed1adf3b994
#
_cell.length_a   1.000
_cell.length_b   1.000
_cell.length_c   1.000
_cell.angle_alpha   90.00
_cell.angle_beta   90.00
_cell.angle_gamma   90.00
#
_symmetry.space_group_name_H-M   'P 1'
#
loop_
_entity.id
_entity.type
_entity.pdbx_description
1 polymer ?
#
loop_
_entity_poly.entity_id
_entity_poly.type
_entity_poly.pdbx_seq_one_letter_code
_entity_poly.pdbx_strand_id
1 'polypeptide(L)'
;WYTPSGGFIQQGYSYGCKPWESKFYCYRITYTTPEGNVIEFTDSQIRQYCGAREIEVVPLLLDILELHTDTRVLSLDYITKFWTNEIEMMCQLNWWTVPREWVVIRRDGQETFSAYKLKSQLFLGYETKQIDEGKEDTEEAN
;
A
#
# COMPACT_ATOMS: atom_id res chain seq x y z
N TRP A 1 -6.42 -8.12 10.27
CA TRP A 1 -7.82 -8.16 10.74
C TRP A 1 -8.24 -9.60 10.93
N TYR A 2 -9.00 -9.87 11.99
CA TYR A 2 -9.50 -11.20 12.32
C TYR A 2 -11.01 -11.15 12.49
N THR A 3 -11.68 -12.24 12.09
CA THR A 3 -13.08 -12.46 12.43
C THR A 3 -13.23 -12.69 13.93
N PRO A 4 -14.43 -12.52 14.51
CA PRO A 4 -14.70 -12.87 15.92
C PRO A 4 -14.34 -14.32 16.28
N SER A 5 -14.35 -15.22 15.30
CA SER A 5 -13.94 -16.63 15.44
C SER A 5 -12.43 -16.86 15.35
N GLY A 6 -11.62 -15.82 15.13
CA GLY A 6 -10.16 -15.90 15.04
C GLY A 6 -9.60 -16.26 13.68
N GLY A 7 -10.43 -16.32 12.63
CA GLY A 7 -9.99 -16.47 11.24
C GLY A 7 -9.45 -15.15 10.66
N PHE A 8 -8.62 -15.23 9.62
CA PHE A 8 -8.24 -14.05 8.84
C PHE A 8 -9.44 -13.53 8.06
N ILE A 9 -9.64 -12.20 8.02
CA ILE A 9 -10.67 -11.59 7.17
C ILE A 9 -10.35 -11.84 5.71
N GLN A 10 -9.07 -11.73 5.32
CA GLN A 10 -8.61 -12.05 3.98
C GLN A 10 -7.70 -13.28 4.03
N GLN A 11 -8.09 -14.35 3.34
CA GLN A 11 -7.34 -15.60 3.37
C GLN A 11 -5.93 -15.44 2.79
N GLY A 12 -4.93 -15.95 3.52
CA GLY A 12 -3.53 -15.90 3.13
C GLY A 12 -2.84 -14.56 3.44
N TYR A 13 -3.58 -13.52 3.84
CA TYR A 13 -3.01 -12.19 4.14
C TYR A 13 -2.97 -11.92 5.64
N SER A 14 -1.86 -12.27 6.28
CA SER A 14 -1.61 -12.00 7.70
C SER A 14 -0.98 -10.63 7.95
N TYR A 15 -0.32 -10.06 6.93
CA TYR A 15 0.48 -8.83 7.03
C TYR A 15 1.46 -8.86 8.21
N GLY A 16 2.05 -10.04 8.48
CA GLY A 16 2.98 -10.27 9.57
C GLY A 16 2.35 -10.31 10.96
N CYS A 17 1.01 -10.36 11.06
CA CYS A 17 0.29 -10.49 12.32
C CYS A 17 0.08 -11.96 12.70
N LYS A 18 0.14 -12.25 14.00
CA LYS A 18 -0.35 -13.51 14.59
C LYS A 18 -1.87 -13.45 14.76
N PRO A 19 -2.55 -14.58 15.01
CA PRO A 19 -3.95 -14.60 15.41
C PRO A 19 -4.20 -13.60 16.55
N TRP A 20 -5.25 -12.77 16.42
CA TRP A 20 -5.63 -11.72 17.37
C TRP A 20 -4.67 -10.53 17.50
N GLU A 21 -3.60 -10.50 16.71
CA GLU A 21 -2.70 -9.35 16.61
C GLU A 21 -3.17 -8.41 15.49
N SER A 22 -3.07 -7.11 15.73
CA SER A 22 -3.27 -6.08 14.71
C SER A 22 -2.06 -5.17 14.65
N LYS A 23 -1.67 -4.74 13.44
CA LYS A 23 -0.61 -3.76 13.23
C LYS A 23 -1.18 -2.54 12.53
N PHE A 24 -0.69 -1.38 12.93
CA PHE A 24 -0.99 -0.12 12.29
C PHE A 24 0.17 0.31 11.41
N TYR A 25 -0.11 0.65 10.17
CA TYR A 25 0.85 1.22 9.23
C TYR A 25 0.37 2.60 8.78
N CYS A 26 1.16 3.62 9.05
CA CYS A 26 0.88 4.97 8.58
C CYS A 26 1.19 5.07 7.09
N TYR A 27 0.29 5.64 6.30
CA TYR A 27 0.51 5.89 4.87
C TYR A 27 0.29 7.35 4.47
N ARG A 28 -0.37 8.13 5.32
CA ARG A 28 -0.70 9.53 5.06
C ARG A 28 -0.83 10.29 6.37
N ILE A 29 -0.30 11.49 6.41
CA ILE A 29 -0.50 12.45 7.50
C ILE A 29 -0.93 13.77 6.90
N THR A 30 -1.96 14.36 7.47
CA THR A 30 -2.39 15.72 7.18
C THR A 30 -2.35 16.56 8.46
N TYR A 31 -2.06 17.83 8.33
CA TYR A 31 -2.19 18.82 9.40
C TYR A 31 -3.19 19.88 8.97
N THR A 32 -4.19 20.14 9.79
CA THR A 32 -5.14 21.24 9.56
C THR A 32 -4.72 22.44 10.41
N THR A 33 -4.45 23.57 9.75
CA THR A 33 -4.11 24.81 10.44
C THR A 33 -5.32 25.39 11.18
N PRO A 34 -5.12 26.31 12.14
CA PRO A 34 -6.25 27.00 12.80
C PRO A 34 -7.19 27.72 11.84
N GLU A 35 -6.67 28.15 10.68
CA GLU A 35 -7.43 28.81 9.59
C GLU A 35 -8.20 27.82 8.70
N GLY A 36 -8.06 26.52 8.94
CA GLY A 36 -8.72 25.44 8.21
C GLY A 36 -7.98 24.96 6.96
N ASN A 37 -6.76 25.42 6.69
CA ASN A 37 -5.96 24.91 5.58
C ASN A 37 -5.43 23.50 5.89
N VAL A 38 -5.52 22.59 4.94
CA VAL A 38 -4.98 21.23 5.05
C VAL A 38 -3.61 21.17 4.39
N ILE A 39 -2.61 20.77 5.14
CA ILE A 39 -1.23 20.58 4.70
C ILE A 39 -0.95 19.08 4.63
N GLU A 40 -0.52 18.60 3.47
CA GLU A 40 -0.10 17.22 3.25
C GLU A 40 1.38 17.04 3.61
N PHE A 41 1.69 16.00 4.38
CA PHE A 41 3.06 15.62 4.63
C PHE A 41 3.62 14.87 3.43
N THR A 42 4.86 15.16 3.06
CA THR A 42 5.63 14.34 2.11
C THR A 42 5.98 12.99 2.73
N ASP A 43 6.37 11.99 1.91
CA ASP A 43 6.79 10.68 2.44
C ASP A 43 7.95 10.83 3.44
N SER A 44 8.93 11.66 3.15
CA SER A 44 10.05 11.94 4.05
C SER A 44 9.59 12.50 5.40
N GLN A 45 8.64 13.45 5.40
CA GLN A 45 8.07 14.02 6.63
C GLN A 45 7.27 12.98 7.43
N ILE A 46 6.50 12.11 6.74
CA ILE A 46 5.78 11.01 7.38
C ILE A 46 6.76 10.07 8.09
N ARG A 47 7.83 9.65 7.39
CA ARG A 47 8.83 8.74 7.98
C ARG A 47 9.55 9.35 9.15
N GLN A 48 9.92 10.62 9.07
CA GLN A 48 10.54 11.34 10.19
C GLN A 48 9.58 11.46 11.38
N TYR A 49 8.33 11.84 11.14
CA TYR A 49 7.32 11.98 12.20
C TYR A 49 7.00 10.66 12.89
N CYS A 50 6.80 9.61 12.10
CA CYS A 50 6.48 8.27 12.57
C CYS A 50 7.67 7.61 13.27
N GLY A 51 8.89 7.75 12.72
CA GLY A 51 10.10 7.21 13.32
C GLY A 51 10.38 7.76 14.71
N ALA A 52 10.13 9.06 14.94
CA ALA A 52 10.25 9.67 16.28
C ALA A 52 9.20 9.16 17.29
N ARG A 53 8.20 8.39 16.85
CA ARG A 53 7.07 7.89 17.66
C ARG A 53 6.91 6.39 17.61
N GLU A 54 7.88 5.69 17.01
CA GLU A 54 7.86 4.24 16.83
C GLU A 54 6.60 3.73 16.10
N ILE A 55 6.06 4.57 15.18
CA ILE A 55 4.92 4.21 14.34
C ILE A 55 5.45 3.59 13.05
N GLU A 56 4.99 2.40 12.71
CA GLU A 56 5.34 1.77 11.44
C GLU A 56 4.71 2.52 10.26
N VAL A 57 5.48 2.65 9.18
CA VAL A 57 5.03 3.26 7.91
C VAL A 57 4.93 2.18 6.85
N VAL A 58 3.97 2.32 5.94
CA VAL A 58 3.88 1.41 4.78
C VAL A 58 5.24 1.29 4.08
N PRO A 59 5.61 0.09 3.60
CA PRO A 59 6.89 -0.12 2.93
C PRO A 59 7.06 0.82 1.73
N LEU A 60 8.21 1.49 1.67
CA LEU A 60 8.63 2.20 0.48
C LEU A 60 9.24 1.19 -0.48
N LEU A 61 8.65 1.04 -1.65
CA LEU A 61 9.13 0.12 -2.68
C LEU A 61 10.19 0.79 -3.55
N LEU A 62 10.00 2.06 -3.83
CA LEU A 62 10.93 2.88 -4.60
C LEU A 62 10.70 4.37 -4.34
N ASP A 63 11.80 5.12 -4.28
CA ASP A 63 11.79 6.57 -4.39
C ASP A 63 12.32 6.97 -5.78
N ILE A 64 11.44 7.53 -6.60
CA ILE A 64 11.78 7.88 -7.99
C ILE A 64 12.70 9.11 -8.05
N LEU A 65 12.68 9.97 -7.04
CA LEU A 65 13.55 11.15 -6.99
C LEU A 65 15.04 10.78 -6.90
N GLU A 66 15.35 9.63 -6.30
CA GLU A 66 16.72 9.12 -6.24
C GLU A 66 17.24 8.59 -7.59
N LEU A 67 16.33 8.29 -8.53
CA LEU A 67 16.67 7.59 -9.77
C LEU A 67 16.89 8.51 -10.97
N HIS A 68 16.31 9.72 -11.01
CA HIS A 68 16.30 10.52 -12.23
C HIS A 68 16.37 12.03 -12.00
N THR A 69 17.38 12.63 -12.61
CA THR A 69 17.49 14.08 -12.85
C THR A 69 16.66 14.54 -14.05
N ASP A 70 16.08 13.63 -14.83
CA ASP A 70 15.30 13.95 -16.05
C ASP A 70 13.80 13.88 -15.78
N THR A 71 13.18 15.06 -15.67
CA THR A 71 11.75 15.24 -15.39
C THR A 71 10.80 14.67 -16.46
N ARG A 72 11.29 14.32 -17.66
CA ARG A 72 10.49 13.72 -18.74
C ARG A 72 10.08 12.28 -18.45
N VAL A 73 10.75 11.65 -17.49
CA VAL A 73 10.55 10.23 -17.12
C VAL A 73 9.39 10.01 -16.17
N LEU A 74 8.83 11.08 -15.61
CA LEU A 74 7.76 11.00 -14.60
C LEU A 74 6.34 11.01 -15.18
N SER A 75 6.15 10.61 -16.45
CA SER A 75 4.79 10.43 -16.97
C SER A 75 4.12 9.20 -16.30
N LEU A 76 2.81 9.29 -16.09
CA LEU A 76 2.05 8.17 -15.52
C LEU A 76 2.22 6.89 -16.36
N ASP A 77 2.27 7.01 -17.69
CA ASP A 77 2.48 5.89 -18.61
C ASP A 77 3.84 5.21 -18.40
N TYR A 78 4.91 6.00 -18.22
CA TYR A 78 6.22 5.45 -17.92
C TYR A 78 6.23 4.74 -16.57
N ILE A 79 5.69 5.39 -15.53
CA ILE A 79 5.57 4.82 -14.20
C ILE A 79 4.77 3.52 -14.27
N THR A 80 3.61 3.51 -14.92
CA THR A 80 2.77 2.32 -15.05
C THR A 80 3.50 1.21 -15.78
N LYS A 81 4.17 1.52 -16.88
CA LYS A 81 4.90 0.53 -17.70
C LYS A 81 6.13 -0.04 -16.98
N PHE A 82 6.90 0.80 -16.30
CA PHE A 82 8.05 0.39 -15.51
C PHE A 82 7.63 -0.47 -14.30
N TRP A 83 6.50 -0.11 -13.67
CA TRP A 83 6.03 -0.73 -12.43
C TRP A 83 5.16 -1.96 -12.62
N THR A 84 4.73 -2.28 -13.84
CA THR A 84 3.97 -3.51 -14.08
C THR A 84 4.73 -4.72 -13.51
N ASN A 85 6.05 -4.78 -13.67
CA ASN A 85 6.85 -5.87 -13.12
C ASN A 85 6.92 -5.85 -11.58
N GLU A 86 7.02 -4.67 -10.97
CA GLU A 86 7.11 -4.53 -9.51
C GLU A 86 5.77 -4.80 -8.81
N ILE A 87 4.65 -4.51 -9.49
CA ILE A 87 3.32 -4.83 -9.01
C ILE A 87 3.10 -6.34 -8.99
N GLU A 88 3.56 -7.03 -10.04
CA GLU A 88 3.43 -8.48 -10.21
C GLU A 88 4.43 -9.26 -9.35
N MET A 89 4.58 -8.86 -8.08
CA MET A 89 5.46 -9.48 -7.11
C MET A 89 4.69 -10.00 -5.89
N MET A 90 5.36 -10.85 -5.13
CA MET A 90 4.84 -11.35 -3.87
C MET A 90 4.88 -10.27 -2.78
N CYS A 91 3.94 -10.32 -1.85
CA CYS A 91 3.81 -9.35 -0.77
C CYS A 91 4.87 -9.57 0.32
N GLN A 92 5.73 -8.57 0.54
CA GLN A 92 6.78 -8.66 1.56
C GLN A 92 6.24 -8.72 3.00
N LEU A 93 5.12 -8.06 3.29
CA LEU A 93 4.48 -8.11 4.61
C LEU A 93 3.86 -9.48 4.92
N ASN A 94 3.67 -10.30 3.90
CA ASN A 94 3.20 -11.68 4.01
C ASN A 94 4.32 -12.69 3.74
N TRP A 95 5.58 -12.34 4.02
CA TRP A 95 6.72 -13.24 3.88
C TRP A 95 6.87 -13.84 2.49
N TRP A 96 6.47 -13.11 1.45
CA TRP A 96 6.53 -13.52 0.04
C TRP A 96 5.71 -14.78 -0.28
N THR A 97 4.65 -15.06 0.48
CA THR A 97 3.81 -16.27 0.30
C THR A 97 2.58 -16.05 -0.58
N VAL A 98 2.13 -14.81 -0.70
CA VAL A 98 0.95 -14.43 -1.50
C VAL A 98 1.29 -13.26 -2.42
N PRO A 99 0.57 -13.09 -3.55
CA PRO A 99 0.79 -11.95 -4.43
C PRO A 99 0.56 -10.60 -3.71
N ARG A 100 1.28 -9.58 -4.13
CA ARG A 100 1.00 -8.20 -3.72
C ARG A 100 -0.34 -7.78 -4.29
N GLU A 101 -1.24 -7.25 -3.47
CA GLU A 101 -2.58 -6.87 -3.89
C GLU A 101 -2.55 -5.64 -4.80
N TRP A 102 -1.87 -4.59 -4.36
CA TRP A 102 -1.69 -3.35 -5.12
C TRP A 102 -0.40 -2.63 -4.75
N VAL A 103 -0.08 -1.63 -5.58
CA VAL A 103 0.92 -0.61 -5.29
C VAL A 103 0.27 0.76 -5.37
N VAL A 104 0.63 1.65 -4.48
CA VAL A 104 0.21 3.04 -4.49
C VAL A 104 1.36 3.90 -4.98
N ILE A 105 1.12 4.65 -6.05
CA ILE A 105 2.04 5.65 -6.58
C ILE A 105 1.57 7.00 -6.06
N ARG A 106 2.38 7.64 -5.26
CA ARG A 106 2.10 8.94 -4.67
C ARG A 106 2.98 10.02 -5.30
N ARG A 107 2.41 11.20 -5.53
CA ARG A 107 3.14 12.40 -5.93
C ARG A 107 3.24 13.33 -4.73
N ASP A 108 4.46 13.58 -4.28
CA ASP A 108 4.75 14.51 -3.20
C ASP A 108 4.96 15.93 -3.71
N GLY A 109 4.88 16.93 -2.81
CA GLY A 109 5.11 18.32 -3.12
C GLY A 109 4.03 19.02 -3.94
N GLN A 110 2.83 18.42 -4.02
CA GLN A 110 1.66 19.06 -4.63
C GLN A 110 0.80 19.74 -3.56
N GLU A 111 0.07 20.79 -3.95
CA GLU A 111 -0.89 21.46 -3.04
C GLU A 111 -2.02 20.53 -2.59
N THR A 112 -2.39 19.59 -3.46
CA THR A 112 -3.43 18.60 -3.16
C THR A 112 -2.85 17.18 -3.22
N PHE A 113 -3.34 16.31 -2.35
CA PHE A 113 -2.96 14.91 -2.36
C PHE A 113 -3.28 14.25 -3.70
N SER A 114 -2.28 13.63 -4.29
CA SER A 114 -2.42 12.89 -5.55
C SER A 114 -1.77 11.54 -5.43
N ALA A 115 -2.57 10.48 -5.58
CA ALA A 115 -2.09 9.11 -5.56
C ALA A 115 -2.88 8.24 -6.55
N TYR A 116 -2.21 7.25 -7.11
CA TYR A 116 -2.78 6.26 -8.02
C TYR A 116 -2.59 4.88 -7.44
N LYS A 117 -3.66 4.07 -7.46
CA LYS A 117 -3.65 2.69 -6.99
C LYS A 117 -3.62 1.77 -8.21
N LEU A 118 -2.60 0.93 -8.30
CA LEU A 118 -2.45 -0.08 -9.34
C LEU A 118 -2.65 -1.46 -8.74
N LYS A 119 -3.64 -2.22 -9.24
CA LYS A 119 -3.95 -3.58 -8.76
C LYS A 119 -3.13 -4.61 -9.56
N SER A 120 -2.61 -5.61 -8.87
CA SER A 120 -1.81 -6.69 -9.47
C SER A 120 -2.69 -7.68 -10.22
N GLN A 121 -2.25 -8.11 -11.40
CA GLN A 121 -2.91 -9.18 -12.16
C GLN A 121 -2.69 -10.55 -11.49
N LEU A 122 -1.52 -10.77 -10.88
CA LEU A 122 -1.25 -11.96 -10.09
C LEU A 122 -2.22 -12.07 -8.91
N PHE A 123 -2.53 -10.95 -8.26
CA PHE A 123 -3.51 -10.92 -7.18
C PHE A 123 -4.91 -11.27 -7.71
N LEU A 124 -5.34 -10.67 -8.82
CA LEU A 124 -6.64 -10.98 -9.42
C LEU A 124 -6.77 -12.46 -9.78
N GLY A 125 -5.73 -13.07 -10.34
CA GLY A 125 -5.70 -14.50 -10.62
C GLY A 125 -5.72 -15.36 -9.36
N TYR A 126 -5.04 -14.92 -8.30
CA TYR A 126 -5.05 -15.59 -7.00
C TYR A 126 -6.45 -15.54 -6.36
N GLU A 127 -7.08 -14.36 -6.36
CA GLU A 127 -8.44 -14.14 -5.83
C GLU A 127 -9.46 -15.00 -6.57
N THR A 128 -9.46 -14.99 -7.92
CA THR A 128 -10.33 -15.84 -8.75
C THR A 128 -10.19 -17.31 -8.40
N LYS A 129 -8.95 -17.78 -8.24
CA LYS A 129 -8.69 -19.17 -7.85
C LYS A 129 -9.24 -19.51 -6.47
N GLN A 130 -9.16 -18.58 -5.51
CA GLN A 130 -9.72 -18.78 -4.17
C GLN A 130 -11.25 -18.89 -4.22
N ILE A 131 -11.91 -18.07 -5.04
CA ILE A 131 -13.36 -18.11 -5.25
C ILE A 131 -13.76 -19.45 -5.91
N ASP A 132 -13.06 -19.89 -6.95
CA ASP A 132 -13.30 -21.17 -7.64
C ASP A 132 -13.14 -22.38 -6.71
N GLU A 133 -12.25 -22.28 -5.71
CA GLU A 133 -12.06 -23.28 -4.66
C GLU A 133 -13.13 -23.22 -3.54
N GLY A 134 -14.14 -22.34 -3.68
CA GLY A 134 -15.26 -22.19 -2.73
C GLY A 134 -14.87 -21.44 -1.45
N LYS A 135 -13.82 -20.65 -1.49
CA LYS A 135 -13.44 -19.74 -0.42
C LYS A 135 -14.17 -18.40 -0.63
N GLU A 136 -14.88 -17.93 0.39
CA GLU A 136 -15.63 -16.67 0.31
C GLU A 136 -14.72 -15.47 0.01
N ASP A 137 -15.16 -14.61 -0.92
CA ASP A 137 -14.55 -13.31 -1.14
C ASP A 137 -14.90 -12.39 0.03
N THR A 138 -13.88 -12.00 0.78
CA THR A 138 -14.06 -11.19 1.99
C THR A 138 -14.16 -9.70 1.72
N GLU A 139 -13.90 -9.24 0.49
CA GLU A 139 -14.12 -7.83 0.12
C GLU A 139 -15.62 -7.51 -0.08
N GLU A 140 -16.45 -8.50 -0.46
CA GLU A 140 -17.90 -8.32 -0.66
C GLU A 140 -18.75 -8.60 0.59
N ALA A 141 -18.16 -9.08 1.67
CA ALA A 141 -18.87 -9.46 2.90
C ALA A 141 -19.16 -8.31 3.87
N ASN A 142 -19.29 -7.04 3.38
CA ASN A 142 -19.68 -5.86 4.16
C ASN A 142 -20.89 -5.15 3.54
#